data_010d94272611e7fcfe059c9a9754b6dd
#
_entry.id   010d94272611e7fcfe059c9a9754b6dd
#
_cell.length_a   1.000
_cell.length_b   1.000
_cell.length_c   1.000
_cell.angle_alpha   90.00
_cell.angle_beta   90.00
_cell.angle_gamma   90.00
#
_symmetry.space_group_name_H-M   'P 1'
#
loop_
_entity.id
_entity.type
_entity.pdbx_description
1 polymer ?
#
loop_
_entity_poly.entity_id
_entity_poly.type
_entity_poly.pdbx_seq_one_letter_code
_entity_poly.pdbx_strand_id
1 'polypeptide(L)'
;NDGTLTPSQESGMASLATDKQIFWGKRTFSEIPAKNISNNLEDAGNNNVELLRNWAKITLNLSSEAAVKLKNVSYLIYNESQLASIGYKDAGKLNIPNQDFYAPQNEPDASKYAKSGESVYTFEHYNQDKKATFVIIKAQFAGNDTYTYYKIDLAVKDENDKVTRVYDVVRNYAFNITVKSVSRKGATWAEVIDENAIADNNI
;
A
#
# COMPACT_ATOMS: atom_id res chain seq x y z
N ASN A 1 11.12 -1.46 24.27
CA ASN A 1 10.66 -2.02 22.99
C ASN A 1 10.24 -0.87 22.11
N ASP A 2 10.94 -0.61 21.04
CA ASP A 2 10.72 0.54 20.15
C ASP A 2 9.57 0.31 19.15
N GLY A 3 8.88 -0.81 19.25
CA GLY A 3 7.79 -1.19 18.35
C GLY A 3 8.25 -1.82 17.03
N THR A 4 9.56 -2.01 16.86
CA THR A 4 10.10 -2.74 15.71
C THR A 4 10.00 -4.25 15.97
N LEU A 5 9.54 -4.99 14.96
CA LEU A 5 9.45 -6.44 15.03
C LEU A 5 10.83 -7.09 14.85
N THR A 6 11.06 -8.19 15.54
CA THR A 6 12.21 -9.06 15.23
C THR A 6 11.97 -9.82 13.92
N PRO A 7 13.01 -10.29 13.22
CA PRO A 7 12.83 -11.05 11.97
C PRO A 7 11.85 -12.21 12.05
N SER A 8 11.78 -12.91 13.20
CA SER A 8 10.82 -14.00 13.42
C SER A 8 9.38 -13.48 13.61
N GLN A 9 9.21 -12.29 14.16
CA GLN A 9 7.91 -11.63 14.28
C GLN A 9 7.47 -11.04 12.94
N GLU A 10 8.41 -10.54 12.14
CA GLU A 10 8.20 -10.01 10.81
C GLU A 10 7.72 -11.08 9.83
N SER A 11 8.30 -12.27 9.85
CA SER A 11 7.81 -13.40 9.03
C SER A 11 6.40 -13.84 9.43
N GLY A 12 6.06 -13.75 10.71
CA GLY A 12 4.70 -13.93 11.21
C GLY A 12 3.76 -12.81 10.78
N MET A 13 4.26 -11.58 10.68
CA MET A 13 3.49 -10.42 10.22
C MET A 13 3.23 -10.44 8.72
N ALA A 14 4.17 -10.91 7.90
CA ALA A 14 3.93 -11.09 6.47
C ALA A 14 2.78 -12.08 6.21
N SER A 15 2.64 -13.10 7.05
CA SER A 15 1.49 -14.01 7.01
C SER A 15 0.22 -13.42 7.64
N LEU A 16 0.36 -12.46 8.55
CA LEU A 16 -0.77 -11.74 9.18
C LEU A 16 -1.31 -10.61 8.29
N ALA A 17 -0.51 -10.10 7.36
CA ALA A 17 -0.90 -9.03 6.45
C ALA A 17 -2.11 -9.41 5.59
N THR A 18 -2.30 -10.70 5.30
CA THR A 18 -3.45 -11.19 4.54
C THR A 18 -4.70 -11.42 5.39
N ASP A 19 -4.55 -11.77 6.69
CA ASP A 19 -5.69 -12.25 7.48
C ASP A 19 -5.98 -11.46 8.77
N LYS A 20 -5.00 -10.74 9.35
CA LYS A 20 -5.17 -10.10 10.67
C LYS A 20 -4.61 -8.70 10.73
N GLN A 21 -5.50 -7.74 10.88
CA GLN A 21 -5.12 -6.35 11.13
C GLN A 21 -4.60 -6.20 12.56
N ILE A 22 -3.45 -5.55 12.69
CA ILE A 22 -2.93 -5.13 13.99
C ILE A 22 -3.27 -3.66 14.19
N PHE A 23 -3.87 -3.38 15.33
CA PHE A 23 -4.17 -2.03 15.77
C PHE A 23 -3.30 -1.71 16.97
N TRP A 24 -2.74 -0.52 16.97
CA TRP A 24 -1.99 0.00 18.08
C TRP A 24 -2.59 1.32 18.55
N GLY A 25 -2.69 1.48 19.86
CA GLY A 25 -3.13 2.73 20.45
C GLY A 25 -2.46 2.95 21.80
N LYS A 26 -2.17 4.20 22.11
CA LYS A 26 -1.60 4.62 23.39
C LYS A 26 -2.32 5.83 23.91
N ARG A 27 -2.67 5.79 25.20
CA ARG A 27 -3.12 6.96 25.94
C ARG A 27 -2.29 7.10 27.21
N THR A 28 -1.93 8.31 27.54
CA THR A 28 -1.23 8.63 28.79
C THR A 28 -2.21 9.39 29.69
N PHE A 29 -2.37 8.93 30.90
CA PHE A 29 -3.15 9.61 31.93
C PHE A 29 -2.19 10.30 32.89
N SER A 30 -2.48 11.54 33.27
CA SER A 30 -1.69 12.27 34.26
C SER A 30 -1.85 11.66 35.65
N GLU A 31 -3.01 11.09 35.94
CA GLU A 31 -3.33 10.43 37.19
C GLU A 31 -4.40 9.37 36.97
N ILE A 32 -4.18 8.17 37.48
CA ILE A 32 -5.19 7.12 37.54
C ILE A 32 -5.49 6.86 39.02
N PRO A 33 -6.62 7.35 39.56
CA PRO A 33 -6.98 7.06 40.93
C PRO A 33 -7.16 5.56 41.14
N ALA A 34 -6.57 5.03 42.21
CA ALA A 34 -6.58 3.60 42.53
C ALA A 34 -8.01 3.03 42.79
N LYS A 35 -8.95 3.91 43.04
CA LYS A 35 -10.36 3.56 43.27
C LYS A 35 -11.15 3.71 41.96
N ASN A 36 -11.67 2.63 41.43
CA ASN A 36 -12.53 2.58 40.22
C ASN A 36 -11.82 2.84 38.88
N ILE A 37 -10.84 2.02 38.54
CA ILE A 37 -10.20 2.05 37.21
C ILE A 37 -11.24 1.92 36.06
N SER A 38 -12.29 1.14 36.24
CA SER A 38 -13.37 0.98 35.27
C SER A 38 -14.21 2.25 35.09
N ASN A 39 -14.53 2.96 36.14
CA ASN A 39 -15.38 4.16 36.06
C ASN A 39 -14.62 5.40 35.60
N ASN A 40 -13.32 5.47 35.88
CA ASN A 40 -12.49 6.60 35.45
C ASN A 40 -12.16 6.60 33.94
N LEU A 41 -12.31 5.47 33.27
CA LEU A 41 -12.21 5.40 31.81
C LEU A 41 -13.45 5.97 31.12
N GLU A 42 -14.60 5.98 31.81
CA GLU A 42 -15.86 6.52 31.30
C GLU A 42 -16.04 8.01 31.62
N ASP A 43 -15.59 8.45 32.81
CA ASP A 43 -15.89 9.79 33.35
C ASP A 43 -14.93 10.91 32.91
N ALA A 44 -13.74 10.57 32.41
CA ALA A 44 -12.77 11.61 32.04
C ALA A 44 -13.01 12.15 30.62
N GLY A 45 -14.15 12.72 30.36
CA GLY A 45 -14.57 13.37 29.11
C GLY A 45 -13.60 13.22 27.92
N ASN A 46 -14.00 12.52 26.89
CA ASN A 46 -13.19 12.20 25.70
C ASN A 46 -12.15 11.09 25.91
N ASN A 47 -12.58 9.94 26.42
CA ASN A 47 -11.76 8.77 26.75
C ASN A 47 -11.41 7.88 25.56
N ASN A 48 -11.50 8.38 24.35
CA ASN A 48 -11.20 7.60 23.15
C ASN A 48 -9.70 7.30 23.05
N VAL A 49 -9.36 6.03 22.90
CA VAL A 49 -8.03 5.61 22.44
C VAL A 49 -8.08 5.54 20.93
N GLU A 50 -7.34 6.38 20.27
CA GLU A 50 -7.18 6.30 18.83
C GLU A 50 -6.34 5.07 18.47
N LEU A 51 -6.89 4.21 17.64
CA LEU A 51 -6.21 3.02 17.15
C LEU A 51 -5.68 3.28 15.74
N LEU A 52 -4.37 3.14 15.58
CA LEU A 52 -3.71 3.18 14.29
C LEU A 52 -3.53 1.77 13.75
N ARG A 53 -3.91 1.57 12.49
CA ARG A 53 -3.57 0.36 11.75
C ARG A 53 -2.10 0.42 11.35
N ASN A 54 -1.45 -0.72 11.24
CA ASN A 54 -0.08 -0.78 10.72
C ASN A 54 -0.01 -0.81 9.18
N TRP A 55 -1.13 -0.66 8.48
CA TRP A 55 -1.26 -0.77 7.02
C TRP A 55 -1.86 0.46 6.37
N ALA A 56 -1.46 0.64 5.12
CA ALA A 56 -2.21 1.37 4.11
C ALA A 56 -3.11 0.39 3.32
N LYS A 57 -4.18 0.91 2.76
CA LYS A 57 -5.10 0.19 1.87
C LYS A 57 -4.95 0.74 0.46
N ILE A 58 -4.78 -0.13 -0.53
CA ILE A 58 -4.74 0.24 -1.95
C ILE A 58 -5.87 -0.49 -2.66
N THR A 59 -6.66 0.24 -3.44
CA THR A 59 -7.75 -0.32 -4.25
C THR A 59 -7.62 0.22 -5.67
N LEU A 60 -7.61 -0.68 -6.65
CA LEU A 60 -7.63 -0.33 -8.07
C LEU A 60 -9.01 -0.54 -8.65
N ASN A 61 -9.53 0.49 -9.32
CA ASN A 61 -10.80 0.46 -10.03
C ASN A 61 -10.61 0.81 -11.50
N LEU A 62 -11.55 0.39 -12.33
CA LEU A 62 -11.64 0.75 -13.73
C LEU A 62 -12.85 1.65 -13.97
N SER A 63 -12.69 2.68 -14.79
CA SER A 63 -13.82 3.38 -15.37
C SER A 63 -14.52 2.48 -16.40
N SER A 64 -15.71 2.86 -16.84
CA SER A 64 -16.41 2.18 -17.93
C SER A 64 -15.61 2.18 -19.23
N GLU A 65 -14.90 3.26 -19.53
CA GLU A 65 -14.05 3.39 -20.72
C GLU A 65 -12.85 2.43 -20.67
N ALA A 66 -12.13 2.38 -19.55
CA ALA A 66 -11.02 1.45 -19.37
C ALA A 66 -11.49 -0.02 -19.44
N ALA A 67 -12.64 -0.34 -18.84
CA ALA A 67 -13.20 -1.69 -18.82
C ALA A 67 -13.61 -2.23 -20.21
N VAL A 68 -13.84 -1.37 -21.19
CA VAL A 68 -14.05 -1.78 -22.59
C VAL A 68 -12.76 -2.33 -23.19
N LYS A 69 -11.64 -1.69 -22.89
CA LYS A 69 -10.34 -2.02 -23.50
C LYS A 69 -9.53 -3.05 -22.72
N LEU A 70 -9.68 -3.08 -21.40
CA LEU A 70 -8.96 -4.02 -20.54
C LEU A 70 -9.85 -5.17 -20.10
N LYS A 71 -9.36 -6.40 -20.24
CA LYS A 71 -10.02 -7.63 -19.79
C LYS A 71 -9.14 -8.37 -18.79
N ASN A 72 -9.76 -9.18 -17.94
CA ASN A 72 -9.09 -10.01 -16.94
C ASN A 72 -8.08 -9.22 -16.07
N VAL A 73 -8.54 -8.05 -15.59
CA VAL A 73 -7.68 -7.09 -14.88
C VAL A 73 -7.45 -7.54 -13.46
N SER A 74 -6.18 -7.62 -13.11
CA SER A 74 -5.70 -7.84 -11.76
C SER A 74 -4.49 -6.95 -11.48
N TYR A 75 -4.09 -6.81 -10.23
CA TYR A 75 -2.99 -5.94 -9.87
C TYR A 75 -2.25 -6.46 -8.64
N LEU A 76 -0.99 -6.06 -8.50
CA LEU A 76 -0.17 -6.28 -7.32
C LEU A 76 0.59 -5.01 -6.93
N ILE A 77 1.09 -5.01 -5.71
CA ILE A 77 1.96 -3.97 -5.20
C ILE A 77 3.41 -4.44 -5.39
N TYR A 78 4.21 -3.63 -6.05
CA TYR A 78 5.63 -3.90 -6.28
C TYR A 78 6.51 -2.99 -5.41
N ASN A 79 7.66 -3.44 -5.00
CA ASN A 79 8.47 -2.82 -3.94
C ASN A 79 7.66 -2.64 -2.63
N GLU A 80 6.85 -3.63 -2.31
CA GLU A 80 6.09 -3.65 -1.08
C GLU A 80 7.03 -3.88 0.11
N SER A 81 6.96 -3.01 1.13
CA SER A 81 7.72 -3.23 2.36
C SER A 81 7.26 -4.49 3.07
N GLN A 82 8.21 -5.37 3.41
CA GLN A 82 7.94 -6.60 4.16
C GLN A 82 8.03 -6.37 5.68
N LEU A 83 8.43 -5.19 6.09
CA LEU A 83 8.61 -4.80 7.48
C LEU A 83 7.69 -3.67 7.87
N ALA A 84 7.15 -3.74 9.07
CA ALA A 84 6.30 -2.69 9.62
C ALA A 84 6.67 -2.37 11.07
N SER A 85 6.49 -1.12 11.46
CA SER A 85 6.47 -0.71 12.86
C SER A 85 5.06 -0.90 13.44
N ILE A 86 4.95 -1.52 14.62
CA ILE A 86 3.67 -1.63 15.33
C ILE A 86 3.33 -0.32 16.03
N GLY A 87 4.32 0.29 16.69
CA GLY A 87 4.16 1.50 17.48
C GLY A 87 4.48 2.77 16.71
N TYR A 88 3.95 3.87 17.20
CA TYR A 88 4.27 5.21 16.71
C TYR A 88 5.22 5.86 17.71
N LYS A 89 6.45 6.16 17.28
CA LYS A 89 7.50 6.63 18.21
C LYS A 89 7.49 8.13 18.39
N ASP A 90 7.18 8.89 17.34
CA ASP A 90 7.10 10.36 17.37
C ASP A 90 6.03 10.87 16.44
N ALA A 91 5.28 11.87 16.88
CA ALA A 91 4.24 12.50 16.06
C ALA A 91 4.81 13.02 14.73
N GLY A 92 4.43 12.38 13.64
CA GLY A 92 4.72 12.81 12.28
C GLY A 92 5.96 12.21 11.61
N LYS A 93 6.70 11.32 12.26
CA LYS A 93 7.82 10.62 11.61
C LYS A 93 7.52 9.13 11.43
N LEU A 94 7.59 8.69 10.19
CA LEU A 94 7.58 7.27 9.86
C LEU A 94 8.86 6.64 10.44
N ASN A 95 8.71 5.72 11.39
CA ASN A 95 9.82 4.93 11.90
C ASN A 95 9.85 3.61 11.11
N ILE A 96 10.43 3.66 9.92
CA ILE A 96 10.52 2.50 9.04
C ILE A 96 11.83 1.79 9.34
N PRO A 97 11.79 0.51 9.76
CA PRO A 97 12.99 -0.29 9.97
C PRO A 97 13.75 -0.49 8.65
N ASN A 98 14.99 -1.00 8.74
CA ASN A 98 15.77 -1.39 7.56
C ASN A 98 14.90 -2.26 6.65
N GLN A 99 14.71 -1.79 5.42
CA GLN A 99 13.63 -2.25 4.57
C GLN A 99 14.04 -3.50 3.82
N ASP A 100 13.17 -4.49 3.89
CA ASP A 100 13.13 -5.60 2.95
C ASP A 100 11.90 -5.43 2.06
N PHE A 101 12.07 -5.58 0.74
CA PHE A 101 11.03 -5.30 -0.23
C PHE A 101 10.66 -6.55 -1.01
N TYR A 102 9.37 -6.74 -1.23
CA TYR A 102 8.88 -7.70 -2.18
C TYR A 102 8.97 -7.12 -3.60
N ALA A 103 10.02 -7.53 -4.32
CA ALA A 103 10.32 -7.08 -5.67
C ALA A 103 10.70 -8.29 -6.56
N PRO A 104 9.71 -9.11 -6.97
CA PRO A 104 9.97 -10.34 -7.70
C PRO A 104 10.53 -10.05 -9.10
N GLN A 105 11.65 -10.68 -9.45
CA GLN A 105 12.29 -10.55 -10.77
C GLN A 105 11.51 -11.29 -11.86
N ASN A 106 10.85 -12.38 -11.51
CA ASN A 106 9.94 -13.12 -12.39
C ASN A 106 8.50 -12.80 -12.03
N GLU A 107 7.62 -12.89 -13.01
CA GLU A 107 6.18 -12.74 -12.74
C GLU A 107 5.73 -13.71 -11.64
N PRO A 108 5.12 -13.23 -10.57
CA PRO A 108 4.63 -14.10 -9.50
C PRO A 108 3.37 -14.85 -9.89
N ASP A 109 3.04 -15.88 -9.10
CA ASP A 109 1.82 -16.66 -9.27
C ASP A 109 0.55 -15.81 -9.21
N ALA A 110 -0.50 -16.28 -9.88
CA ALA A 110 -1.80 -15.61 -9.93
C ALA A 110 -2.40 -15.29 -8.55
N SER A 111 -2.05 -16.08 -7.51
CA SER A 111 -2.50 -15.86 -6.13
C SER A 111 -1.94 -14.58 -5.48
N LYS A 112 -0.92 -13.97 -6.07
CA LYS A 112 -0.32 -12.70 -5.61
C LYS A 112 -1.03 -11.47 -6.17
N TYR A 113 -1.95 -11.66 -7.09
CA TYR A 113 -2.71 -10.57 -7.71
C TYR A 113 -4.09 -10.46 -7.09
N ALA A 114 -4.49 -9.25 -6.75
CA ALA A 114 -5.86 -8.89 -6.43
C ALA A 114 -6.62 -8.55 -7.72
N LYS A 115 -7.93 -8.79 -7.76
CA LYS A 115 -8.77 -8.37 -8.87
C LYS A 115 -9.08 -6.88 -8.77
N SER A 116 -9.40 -6.25 -9.90
CA SER A 116 -9.96 -4.90 -9.90
C SER A 116 -11.19 -4.82 -8.98
N GLY A 117 -11.24 -3.81 -8.14
CA GLY A 117 -12.27 -3.62 -7.10
C GLY A 117 -11.95 -4.25 -5.74
N GLU A 118 -11.08 -5.24 -5.68
CA GLU A 118 -10.58 -5.78 -4.41
C GLU A 118 -9.53 -4.84 -3.81
N SER A 119 -9.28 -4.96 -2.52
CA SER A 119 -8.30 -4.14 -1.81
C SER A 119 -7.10 -4.96 -1.39
N VAL A 120 -5.91 -4.40 -1.57
CA VAL A 120 -4.65 -4.91 -1.03
C VAL A 120 -4.19 -4.03 0.11
N TYR A 121 -3.62 -4.65 1.14
CA TYR A 121 -3.04 -3.95 2.27
C TYR A 121 -1.53 -4.09 2.22
N THR A 122 -0.83 -2.98 2.43
CA THR A 122 0.63 -2.92 2.42
C THR A 122 1.15 -2.12 3.59
N PHE A 123 2.37 -2.40 4.01
CA PHE A 123 3.01 -1.66 5.07
C PHE A 123 3.46 -0.27 4.60
N GLU A 124 3.71 0.61 5.54
CA GLU A 124 4.18 1.95 5.25
C GLU A 124 5.57 1.96 4.62
N HIS A 125 5.75 2.87 3.66
CA HIS A 125 7.00 3.06 2.94
C HIS A 125 7.20 4.51 2.51
N TYR A 126 8.44 5.00 2.61
CA TYR A 126 8.85 6.28 2.06
C TYR A 126 9.15 6.14 0.57
N ASN A 127 8.33 6.76 -0.28
CA ASN A 127 8.41 6.64 -1.73
C ASN A 127 9.31 7.70 -2.38
N GLN A 128 10.32 8.21 -1.68
CA GLN A 128 11.20 9.25 -2.20
C GLN A 128 12.54 8.74 -2.71
N ASP A 129 12.76 7.43 -2.65
CA ASP A 129 13.96 6.77 -3.13
C ASP A 129 13.71 5.94 -4.40
N LYS A 130 14.80 5.32 -4.93
CA LYS A 130 14.74 4.46 -6.11
C LYS A 130 13.93 3.18 -5.93
N LYS A 131 13.54 2.87 -4.70
CA LYS A 131 12.72 1.69 -4.35
C LYS A 131 11.29 2.05 -4.03
N ALA A 132 10.77 3.10 -4.63
CA ALA A 132 9.39 3.52 -4.44
C ALA A 132 8.42 2.36 -4.70
N THR A 133 7.42 2.24 -3.83
CA THR A 133 6.30 1.32 -4.03
C THR A 133 5.43 1.81 -5.18
N PHE A 134 5.08 0.91 -6.09
CA PHE A 134 4.18 1.20 -7.20
C PHE A 134 3.22 0.04 -7.46
N VAL A 135 2.21 0.28 -8.26
CA VAL A 135 1.22 -0.74 -8.63
C VAL A 135 1.53 -1.26 -10.03
N ILE A 136 1.54 -2.59 -10.19
CA ILE A 136 1.57 -3.24 -11.50
C ILE A 136 0.19 -3.78 -11.80
N ILE A 137 -0.41 -3.33 -12.89
CA ILE A 137 -1.64 -3.86 -13.45
C ILE A 137 -1.30 -4.94 -14.47
N LYS A 138 -1.90 -6.10 -14.36
CA LYS A 138 -1.88 -7.20 -15.35
C LYS A 138 -3.23 -7.25 -16.03
N ALA A 139 -3.25 -7.13 -17.36
CA ALA A 139 -4.49 -7.14 -18.13
C ALA A 139 -4.27 -7.62 -19.56
N GLN A 140 -5.34 -8.04 -20.21
CA GLN A 140 -5.41 -8.26 -21.66
C GLN A 140 -5.95 -7.00 -22.32
N PHE A 141 -5.27 -6.51 -23.38
CA PHE A 141 -5.64 -5.28 -24.07
C PHE A 141 -6.39 -5.57 -25.37
N ALA A 142 -7.57 -4.97 -25.54
CA ALA A 142 -8.31 -4.81 -26.78
C ALA A 142 -8.34 -6.05 -27.70
N GLY A 143 -8.89 -7.17 -27.19
CA GLY A 143 -9.07 -8.38 -28.00
C GLY A 143 -7.80 -9.24 -28.20
N ASN A 144 -6.74 -8.92 -27.49
CA ASN A 144 -5.53 -9.75 -27.44
C ASN A 144 -5.57 -10.64 -26.18
N ASP A 145 -5.38 -11.95 -26.35
CA ASP A 145 -5.38 -12.92 -25.25
C ASP A 145 -4.07 -12.93 -24.43
N THR A 146 -3.05 -12.21 -24.89
CA THR A 146 -1.77 -12.10 -24.18
C THR A 146 -1.88 -11.06 -23.07
N TYR A 147 -1.46 -11.41 -21.87
CA TYR A 147 -1.34 -10.46 -20.77
C TYR A 147 -0.23 -9.44 -21.01
N THR A 148 -0.48 -8.23 -20.60
CA THR A 148 0.46 -7.10 -20.61
C THR A 148 0.37 -6.36 -19.30
N TYR A 149 1.40 -5.55 -18.99
CA TYR A 149 1.58 -4.93 -17.69
C TYR A 149 1.68 -3.42 -17.83
N TYR A 150 1.13 -2.71 -16.85
CA TYR A 150 1.17 -1.25 -16.76
C TYR A 150 1.69 -0.86 -15.38
N LYS A 151 2.60 0.09 -15.33
CA LYS A 151 3.18 0.63 -14.11
C LYS A 151 2.44 1.89 -13.69
N ILE A 152 1.92 1.92 -12.48
CA ILE A 152 1.27 3.09 -11.90
C ILE A 152 2.07 3.53 -10.66
N ASP A 153 2.71 4.68 -10.74
CA ASP A 153 3.37 5.27 -9.58
C ASP A 153 2.34 5.92 -8.65
N LEU A 154 2.59 5.86 -7.34
CA LEU A 154 1.81 6.60 -6.35
C LEU A 154 2.25 8.07 -6.37
N ALA A 155 1.94 8.76 -7.46
CA ALA A 155 2.38 10.12 -7.70
C ALA A 155 1.29 10.95 -8.39
N VAL A 156 1.36 12.26 -8.24
CA VAL A 156 0.58 13.21 -9.02
C VAL A 156 1.48 13.87 -10.05
N LYS A 157 1.02 13.90 -11.28
CA LYS A 157 1.66 14.62 -12.39
C LYS A 157 0.83 15.86 -12.75
N ASP A 158 1.50 16.88 -13.22
CA ASP A 158 0.85 18.05 -13.81
C ASP A 158 0.44 17.80 -15.28
N GLU A 159 -0.12 18.83 -15.90
CA GLU A 159 -0.55 18.80 -17.30
C GLU A 159 0.58 18.57 -18.32
N ASN A 160 1.84 18.71 -17.89
CA ASN A 160 3.03 18.50 -18.72
C ASN A 160 3.70 17.14 -18.41
N ASP A 161 3.00 16.20 -17.76
CA ASP A 161 3.52 14.90 -17.35
C ASP A 161 4.65 14.94 -16.30
N LYS A 162 4.91 16.08 -15.71
CA LYS A 162 5.92 16.23 -14.68
C LYS A 162 5.36 15.80 -13.33
N VAL A 163 6.08 14.91 -12.64
CA VAL A 163 5.75 14.54 -11.27
C VAL A 163 5.87 15.76 -10.36
N THR A 164 4.75 16.16 -9.79
CA THR A 164 4.67 17.29 -8.85
C THR A 164 4.69 16.85 -7.41
N ARG A 165 4.28 15.61 -7.14
CA ARG A 165 4.25 15.02 -5.81
C ARG A 165 4.31 13.50 -5.89
N VAL A 166 5.21 12.90 -5.12
CA VAL A 166 5.22 11.46 -4.83
C VAL A 166 4.54 11.26 -3.49
N TYR A 167 3.67 10.28 -3.39
CA TYR A 167 3.01 9.91 -2.16
C TYR A 167 3.78 8.81 -1.45
N ASP A 168 4.08 9.04 -0.18
CA ASP A 168 4.52 7.97 0.70
C ASP A 168 3.36 7.02 0.98
N VAL A 169 3.66 5.74 1.13
CA VAL A 169 2.70 4.78 1.63
C VAL A 169 2.61 4.97 3.15
N VAL A 170 1.54 5.59 3.61
CA VAL A 170 1.35 5.92 5.03
C VAL A 170 0.27 5.03 5.63
N ARG A 171 0.58 4.43 6.78
CA ARG A 171 -0.39 3.61 7.52
C ARG A 171 -1.68 4.40 7.79
N ASN A 172 -2.78 3.70 7.91
CA ASN A 172 -4.13 4.25 8.14
C ASN A 172 -4.70 5.09 6.97
N TYR A 173 -3.97 5.17 5.84
CA TYR A 173 -4.45 5.81 4.61
C TYR A 173 -5.06 4.81 3.64
N ALA A 174 -5.99 5.29 2.81
CA ALA A 174 -6.58 4.54 1.70
C ALA A 174 -6.25 5.24 0.37
N PHE A 175 -5.57 4.52 -0.52
CA PHE A 175 -5.27 4.95 -1.87
C PHE A 175 -6.29 4.31 -2.81
N ASN A 176 -7.09 5.13 -3.47
CA ASN A 176 -8.04 4.70 -4.48
C ASN A 176 -7.54 5.12 -5.86
N ILE A 177 -7.08 4.15 -6.63
CA ILE A 177 -6.57 4.33 -7.98
C ILE A 177 -7.69 4.03 -8.95
N THR A 178 -7.97 4.92 -9.90
CA THR A 178 -8.94 4.68 -10.96
C THR A 178 -8.27 4.83 -12.31
N VAL A 179 -8.20 3.74 -13.07
CA VAL A 179 -7.79 3.77 -14.47
C VAL A 179 -8.94 4.37 -15.28
N LYS A 180 -8.75 5.55 -15.85
CA LYS A 180 -9.79 6.29 -16.58
C LYS A 180 -9.93 5.78 -18.00
N SER A 181 -8.78 5.66 -18.70
CA SER A 181 -8.75 5.17 -20.09
C SER A 181 -7.41 4.47 -20.34
N VAL A 182 -7.34 3.72 -21.43
CA VAL A 182 -6.11 3.07 -21.88
C VAL A 182 -6.01 3.23 -23.39
N SER A 183 -4.92 3.83 -23.85
CA SER A 183 -4.71 4.15 -25.28
C SER A 183 -3.83 3.13 -26.02
N ARG A 184 -3.02 2.37 -25.29
CA ARG A 184 -2.01 1.46 -25.85
C ARG A 184 -1.92 0.13 -25.10
N LYS A 185 -1.33 -0.86 -25.75
CA LYS A 185 -0.92 -2.11 -25.11
C LYS A 185 0.17 -1.85 -24.07
N GLY A 186 0.12 -2.53 -22.94
CA GLY A 186 1.12 -2.48 -21.90
C GLY A 186 2.42 -3.19 -22.27
N ALA A 187 3.38 -3.13 -21.37
CA ALA A 187 4.71 -3.70 -21.46
C ALA A 187 4.74 -5.21 -21.12
N THR A 188 5.89 -5.85 -21.30
CA THR A 188 6.19 -7.17 -20.74
C THR A 188 6.50 -7.06 -19.24
N TRP A 189 6.53 -8.20 -18.54
CA TRP A 189 6.91 -8.22 -17.12
C TRP A 189 8.31 -7.61 -16.90
N ALA A 190 9.30 -8.02 -17.67
CA ALA A 190 10.67 -7.54 -17.55
C ALA A 190 10.81 -6.03 -17.78
N GLU A 191 10.04 -5.50 -18.74
CA GLU A 191 10.03 -4.06 -19.02
C GLU A 191 9.34 -3.25 -17.92
N VAL A 192 8.25 -3.74 -17.34
CA VAL A 192 7.47 -3.00 -16.34
C VAL A 192 8.20 -2.89 -15.01
N ILE A 193 9.06 -3.85 -14.67
CA ILE A 193 9.85 -3.85 -13.43
C ILE A 193 11.22 -3.17 -13.58
N ASP A 194 11.61 -2.77 -14.78
CA ASP A 194 12.86 -2.03 -14.99
C ASP A 194 12.87 -0.73 -14.17
N GLU A 195 13.99 -0.43 -13.53
CA GLU A 195 14.13 0.76 -12.68
C GLU A 195 13.92 2.07 -13.46
N ASN A 196 14.17 2.05 -14.77
CA ASN A 196 13.98 3.19 -15.66
C ASN A 196 12.60 3.18 -16.35
N ALA A 197 11.75 2.20 -16.06
CA ALA A 197 10.42 2.12 -16.67
C ALA A 197 9.59 3.37 -16.34
N ILE A 198 9.10 4.02 -17.37
CA ILE A 198 8.21 5.18 -17.23
C ILE A 198 6.84 4.69 -16.79
N ALA A 199 6.30 5.31 -15.76
CA ALA A 199 4.97 4.99 -15.28
C ALA A 199 3.88 5.38 -16.28
N ASP A 200 2.87 4.53 -16.37
CA ASP A 200 1.71 4.68 -17.27
C ASP A 200 0.57 5.53 -16.64
N ASN A 201 0.89 6.49 -15.77
CA ASN A 201 -0.12 7.26 -15.03
C ASN A 201 -1.06 8.09 -15.93
N ASN A 202 -0.75 8.21 -17.22
CA ASN A 202 -1.53 8.96 -18.21
C ASN A 202 -2.08 8.09 -19.34
N ILE A 203 -2.25 6.81 -19.10
CA ILE A 203 -2.90 5.91 -20.05
C ILE A 203 -4.40 5.95 -19.96
#